data_26e9b39d7fa9786079633501bbe18daf
#
_entry.id   26e9b39d7fa9786079633501bbe18daf
#
_cell.length_a   1.000
_cell.length_b   1.000
_cell.length_c   1.000
_cell.angle_alpha   90.00
_cell.angle_beta   90.00
_cell.angle_gamma   90.00
#
_symmetry.space_group_name_H-M   'P 1'
#
loop_
_entity.id
_entity.type
_entity.pdbx_description
1 polymer ?
#
loop_
_entity_poly.entity_id
_entity_poly.type
_entity_poly.pdbx_seq_one_letter_code
_entity_poly.pdbx_strand_id
1 'polypeptide(L)'
;MKRATSANPAEQSKGGREQVTSVERALSILELLASRHQGLSSSEISRLTRLPKSSTSYLLRTLVNRGYVRRDQETGQHTLGVRVLSLGGQAMQGMALREISLPHLRHLVERTRLGAHLAILDHGDAVYIERIESPGFIKMDIWNGRRVAPQVTAIGKALICHLERQEVQEIVAGHPTTPASSKTITSMPRLIAELATTRRRGYAIDDEEHAVGVRCVAAPVFAASREVVAAIGVSGTVSQLSDTYLPSVANIVRTTALKFSAQLGGRR
;
A
#
# COMPACT_ATOMS: atom_id res chain seq x y z
N MET A 1 -40.87 -45.24 35.85
CA MET A 1 -41.30 -44.04 35.14
C MET A 1 -40.42 -42.86 35.56
N LYS A 2 -39.44 -42.48 34.76
CA LYS A 2 -38.71 -41.21 34.89
C LYS A 2 -38.50 -40.67 33.47
N ARG A 3 -39.11 -39.50 33.23
CA ARG A 3 -39.06 -38.79 31.95
C ARG A 3 -37.65 -38.20 31.75
N ALA A 4 -37.05 -38.49 30.61
CA ALA A 4 -35.84 -37.81 30.13
C ALA A 4 -36.26 -36.49 29.50
N THR A 5 -35.73 -35.39 30.00
CA THR A 5 -35.80 -34.05 29.43
C THR A 5 -34.76 -33.90 28.32
N SER A 6 -35.20 -33.68 27.10
CA SER A 6 -34.37 -33.39 25.93
C SER A 6 -33.76 -32.00 26.06
N ALA A 7 -32.45 -31.90 26.07
CA ALA A 7 -31.71 -30.66 25.92
C ALA A 7 -31.72 -30.25 24.46
N ASN A 8 -32.06 -28.98 24.22
CA ASN A 8 -32.10 -28.32 22.92
C ASN A 8 -30.67 -27.90 22.50
N PRO A 9 -30.13 -28.35 21.35
CA PRO A 9 -28.83 -27.90 20.86
C PRO A 9 -28.98 -26.75 19.87
N ALA A 10 -29.17 -25.53 20.38
CA ALA A 10 -29.21 -24.35 19.52
C ALA A 10 -28.68 -23.09 20.24
N GLU A 11 -27.42 -23.13 20.62
CA GLU A 11 -26.65 -21.90 20.91
C GLU A 11 -25.19 -22.12 20.51
N GLN A 12 -24.94 -22.21 19.18
CA GLN A 12 -23.61 -22.05 18.63
C GLN A 12 -23.41 -20.58 18.31
N SER A 13 -22.53 -19.97 19.07
CA SER A 13 -22.04 -18.61 19.04
C SER A 13 -21.80 -18.06 17.62
N LYS A 14 -22.59 -17.08 17.22
CA LYS A 14 -22.24 -16.11 16.17
C LYS A 14 -21.30 -15.07 16.77
N GLY A 15 -20.02 -15.37 16.88
CA GLY A 15 -18.95 -14.40 17.12
C GLY A 15 -18.57 -13.69 15.81
N GLY A 16 -19.54 -13.12 15.09
CA GLY A 16 -19.29 -12.16 14.02
C GLY A 16 -19.05 -10.79 14.66
N ARG A 17 -17.89 -10.16 14.43
CA ARG A 17 -17.66 -8.76 14.77
C ARG A 17 -18.84 -7.95 14.25
N GLU A 18 -19.59 -7.30 15.14
CA GLU A 18 -20.66 -6.36 14.80
C GLU A 18 -20.02 -5.17 14.07
N GLN A 19 -19.99 -5.21 12.76
CA GLN A 19 -19.57 -4.08 11.93
C GLN A 19 -20.69 -3.04 11.96
N VAL A 20 -20.35 -1.81 12.35
CA VAL A 20 -21.31 -0.69 12.33
C VAL A 20 -21.52 -0.28 10.88
N THR A 21 -22.55 -0.84 10.26
CA THR A 21 -22.86 -0.74 8.82
C THR A 21 -22.82 0.70 8.27
N SER A 22 -23.20 1.71 9.07
CA SER A 22 -23.16 3.12 8.63
C SER A 22 -21.75 3.68 8.53
N VAL A 23 -20.82 3.25 9.40
CA VAL A 23 -19.41 3.64 9.36
C VAL A 23 -18.73 2.99 8.15
N GLU A 24 -18.90 1.68 7.96
CA GLU A 24 -18.39 0.94 6.80
C GLU A 24 -18.81 1.62 5.47
N ARG A 25 -20.10 1.93 5.34
CA ARG A 25 -20.64 2.59 4.15
C ARG A 25 -20.05 3.99 3.94
N ALA A 26 -19.84 4.76 4.99
CA ALA A 26 -19.22 6.08 4.91
C ALA A 26 -17.76 5.98 4.48
N LEU A 27 -16.99 5.03 5.02
CA LEU A 27 -15.62 4.76 4.63
C LEU A 27 -15.53 4.32 3.16
N SER A 28 -16.40 3.39 2.71
CA SER A 28 -16.44 2.95 1.31
C SER A 28 -16.72 4.11 0.33
N ILE A 29 -17.51 5.11 0.72
CA ILE A 29 -17.72 6.31 -0.08
C ILE A 29 -16.42 7.14 -0.17
N LEU A 30 -15.71 7.33 0.94
CA LEU A 30 -14.45 8.09 0.95
C LEU A 30 -13.37 7.39 0.12
N GLU A 31 -13.23 6.08 0.24
CA GLU A 31 -12.30 5.26 -0.51
C GLU A 31 -12.60 5.29 -2.02
N LEU A 32 -13.88 5.19 -2.39
CA LEU A 32 -14.30 5.33 -3.78
C LEU A 32 -13.92 6.71 -4.34
N LEU A 33 -14.17 7.78 -3.61
CA LEU A 33 -13.81 9.14 -4.04
C LEU A 33 -12.29 9.33 -4.12
N ALA A 34 -11.52 8.69 -3.24
CA ALA A 34 -10.05 8.71 -3.28
C ALA A 34 -9.49 8.05 -4.54
N SER A 35 -10.15 7.01 -5.05
CA SER A 35 -9.73 6.30 -6.27
C SER A 35 -10.06 7.03 -7.59
N ARG A 36 -10.72 8.20 -7.54
CA ARG A 36 -11.20 8.93 -8.71
C ARG A 36 -10.66 10.35 -8.73
N HIS A 37 -9.96 10.71 -9.81
CA HIS A 37 -9.46 12.10 -10.01
C HIS A 37 -10.58 13.08 -10.38
N GLN A 38 -11.62 12.57 -11.03
CA GLN A 38 -12.84 13.34 -11.33
C GLN A 38 -13.90 13.04 -10.27
N GLY A 39 -14.65 14.08 -9.87
CA GLY A 39 -15.75 13.92 -8.93
C GLY A 39 -16.82 12.95 -9.44
N LEU A 40 -17.65 12.46 -8.54
CA LEU A 40 -18.76 11.55 -8.83
C LEU A 40 -20.08 12.16 -8.38
N SER A 41 -21.12 11.96 -9.18
CA SER A 41 -22.50 12.29 -8.79
C SER A 41 -23.00 11.33 -7.69
N SER A 42 -23.99 11.75 -6.92
CA SER A 42 -24.62 10.89 -5.89
C SER A 42 -25.17 9.57 -6.46
N SER A 43 -25.67 9.61 -7.71
CA SER A 43 -26.17 8.42 -8.41
C SER A 43 -25.06 7.43 -8.78
N GLU A 44 -23.92 7.91 -9.24
CA GLU A 44 -22.75 7.09 -9.53
C GLU A 44 -22.17 6.47 -8.26
N ILE A 45 -22.05 7.23 -7.18
CA ILE A 45 -21.61 6.74 -5.87
C ILE A 45 -22.55 5.62 -5.40
N SER A 46 -23.87 5.84 -5.44
CA SER A 46 -24.88 4.82 -5.07
C SER A 46 -24.68 3.52 -5.88
N ARG A 47 -24.50 3.64 -7.20
CA ARG A 47 -24.31 2.49 -8.09
C ARG A 47 -23.01 1.75 -7.81
N LEU A 48 -21.90 2.48 -7.67
CA LEU A 48 -20.56 1.89 -7.50
C LEU A 48 -20.38 1.26 -6.10
N THR A 49 -20.95 1.87 -5.05
CA THR A 49 -20.93 1.31 -3.70
C THR A 49 -22.03 0.29 -3.45
N ARG A 50 -22.97 0.10 -4.41
CA ARG A 50 -24.17 -0.75 -4.26
C ARG A 50 -25.06 -0.34 -3.05
N LEU A 51 -25.05 0.92 -2.66
CA LEU A 51 -25.86 1.45 -1.57
C LEU A 51 -27.19 2.01 -2.11
N PRO A 52 -28.29 1.92 -1.35
CA PRO A 52 -29.55 2.60 -1.69
C PRO A 52 -29.33 4.12 -1.83
N LYS A 53 -30.02 4.75 -2.80
CA LYS A 53 -29.91 6.21 -3.06
C LYS A 53 -30.19 7.06 -1.81
N SER A 54 -31.19 6.68 -1.01
CA SER A 54 -31.52 7.38 0.25
C SER A 54 -30.38 7.32 1.26
N SER A 55 -29.78 6.15 1.47
CA SER A 55 -28.63 5.98 2.35
C SER A 55 -27.41 6.75 1.86
N THR A 56 -27.13 6.68 0.56
CA THR A 56 -26.01 7.42 -0.07
C THR A 56 -26.18 8.93 0.13
N SER A 57 -27.38 9.48 -0.13
CA SER A 57 -27.66 10.91 0.06
C SER A 57 -27.54 11.35 1.52
N TYR A 58 -27.98 10.52 2.47
CA TYR A 58 -27.83 10.80 3.89
C TYR A 58 -26.37 10.83 4.33
N LEU A 59 -25.59 9.82 3.94
CA LEU A 59 -24.15 9.73 4.26
C LEU A 59 -23.37 10.88 3.61
N LEU A 60 -23.61 11.17 2.33
CA LEU A 60 -22.97 12.29 1.63
C LEU A 60 -23.25 13.62 2.31
N ARG A 61 -24.49 13.88 2.72
CA ARG A 61 -24.84 15.10 3.46
C ARG A 61 -24.05 15.21 4.76
N THR A 62 -23.92 14.12 5.51
CA THR A 62 -23.12 14.08 6.75
C THR A 62 -21.65 14.34 6.45
N LEU A 63 -21.08 13.67 5.45
CA LEU A 63 -19.67 13.82 5.07
C LEU A 63 -19.36 15.24 4.55
N VAL A 64 -20.27 15.85 3.80
CA VAL A 64 -20.16 17.25 3.33
C VAL A 64 -20.22 18.22 4.51
N ASN A 65 -21.20 18.08 5.40
CA ASN A 65 -21.33 18.93 6.58
C ASN A 65 -20.10 18.85 7.51
N ARG A 66 -19.43 17.70 7.55
CA ARG A 66 -18.22 17.47 8.32
C ARG A 66 -16.94 17.84 7.58
N GLY A 67 -17.00 18.25 6.30
CA GLY A 67 -15.86 18.63 5.47
C GLY A 67 -15.01 17.49 4.93
N TYR A 68 -15.44 16.23 5.08
CA TYR A 68 -14.77 15.06 4.51
C TYR A 68 -15.02 14.90 3.01
N VAL A 69 -16.16 15.42 2.53
CA VAL A 69 -16.53 15.45 1.13
C VAL A 69 -16.87 16.91 0.78
N ARG A 70 -16.48 17.34 -0.39
CA ARG A 70 -16.91 18.60 -1.00
C ARG A 70 -17.88 18.29 -2.13
N ARG A 71 -18.97 19.04 -2.21
CA ARG A 71 -19.89 19.03 -3.34
C ARG A 71 -19.64 20.27 -4.19
N ASP A 72 -19.42 20.08 -5.47
CA ASP A 72 -19.38 21.15 -6.44
C ASP A 72 -20.82 21.66 -6.69
N GLN A 73 -21.03 22.97 -6.62
CA GLN A 73 -22.35 23.58 -6.72
C GLN A 73 -22.89 23.63 -8.14
N GLU A 74 -22.02 23.69 -9.15
CA GLU A 74 -22.39 23.78 -10.55
C GLU A 74 -22.66 22.40 -11.15
N THR A 75 -21.75 21.45 -10.91
CA THR A 75 -21.82 20.11 -11.49
C THR A 75 -22.58 19.13 -10.60
N GLY A 76 -22.76 19.42 -9.31
CA GLY A 76 -23.33 18.52 -8.32
C GLY A 76 -22.42 17.34 -7.96
N GLN A 77 -21.18 17.31 -8.45
CA GLN A 77 -20.22 16.24 -8.19
C GLN A 77 -19.64 16.32 -6.78
N HIS A 78 -19.25 15.15 -6.25
CA HIS A 78 -18.64 15.01 -4.94
C HIS A 78 -17.18 14.60 -5.10
N THR A 79 -16.28 15.26 -4.36
CA THR A 79 -14.83 14.97 -4.25
C THR A 79 -14.44 14.91 -2.79
N LEU A 80 -13.23 14.38 -2.50
CA LEU A 80 -12.70 14.44 -1.13
C LEU A 80 -12.57 15.90 -0.66
N GLY A 81 -12.94 16.14 0.59
CA GLY A 81 -12.83 17.45 1.25
C GLY A 81 -11.48 17.64 1.96
N VAL A 82 -11.13 18.89 2.23
CA VAL A 82 -9.85 19.28 2.86
C VAL A 82 -9.65 18.64 4.25
N ARG A 83 -10.73 18.26 4.94
CA ARG A 83 -10.65 17.59 6.24
C ARG A 83 -9.86 16.28 6.20
N VAL A 84 -9.94 15.55 5.08
CA VAL A 84 -9.17 14.31 4.87
C VAL A 84 -7.67 14.61 4.84
N LEU A 85 -7.26 15.69 4.17
CA LEU A 85 -5.86 16.11 4.14
C LEU A 85 -5.33 16.46 5.54
N SER A 86 -6.14 17.15 6.36
CA SER A 86 -5.75 17.49 7.74
C SER A 86 -5.52 16.24 8.60
N LEU A 87 -6.41 15.24 8.50
CA LEU A 87 -6.26 13.99 9.24
C LEU A 87 -5.05 13.19 8.76
N GLY A 88 -4.88 13.05 7.45
CA GLY A 88 -3.72 12.38 6.86
C GLY A 88 -2.40 13.05 7.29
N GLY A 89 -2.35 14.39 7.28
CA GLY A 89 -1.19 15.15 7.72
C GLY A 89 -0.84 14.89 9.19
N GLN A 90 -1.83 14.85 10.09
CA GLN A 90 -1.62 14.53 11.50
C GLN A 90 -1.15 13.08 11.71
N ALA A 91 -1.75 12.13 11.00
CA ALA A 91 -1.32 10.74 11.05
C ALA A 91 0.14 10.58 10.61
N MET A 92 0.55 11.29 9.55
CA MET A 92 1.92 11.25 9.06
C MET A 92 2.93 11.91 10.01
N GLN A 93 2.55 12.95 10.76
CA GLN A 93 3.43 13.58 11.75
C GLN A 93 3.77 12.66 12.93
N GLY A 94 2.88 11.73 13.29
CA GLY A 94 3.11 10.71 14.31
C GLY A 94 4.04 9.57 13.89
N MET A 95 4.45 9.50 12.63
CA MET A 95 5.30 8.41 12.10
C MET A 95 6.79 8.76 12.23
N ALA A 96 7.41 8.47 13.37
CA ALA A 96 8.86 8.67 13.59
C ALA A 96 9.71 8.00 12.50
N LEU A 97 9.29 6.84 11.97
CA LEU A 97 9.94 6.12 10.89
C LEU A 97 10.09 6.97 9.61
N ARG A 98 9.08 7.79 9.30
CA ARG A 98 9.08 8.71 8.17
C ARG A 98 10.20 9.75 8.31
N GLU A 99 10.31 10.39 9.47
CA GLU A 99 11.34 11.43 9.72
C GLU A 99 12.76 10.85 9.68
N ILE A 100 12.96 9.68 10.30
CA ILE A 100 14.25 8.98 10.31
C ILE A 100 14.65 8.57 8.89
N SER A 101 13.70 8.28 8.00
CA SER A 101 13.98 7.85 6.63
C SER A 101 14.51 8.96 5.72
N LEU A 102 14.20 10.24 5.99
CA LEU A 102 14.49 11.35 5.09
C LEU A 102 15.97 11.45 4.65
N PRO A 103 16.98 11.36 5.54
CA PRO A 103 18.37 11.38 5.12
C PRO A 103 18.75 10.19 4.23
N HIS A 104 18.16 9.02 4.47
CA HIS A 104 18.39 7.82 3.66
C HIS A 104 17.77 7.96 2.25
N LEU A 105 16.57 8.51 2.16
CA LEU A 105 15.90 8.77 0.88
C LEU A 105 16.68 9.81 0.07
N ARG A 106 17.13 10.92 0.70
CA ARG A 106 17.96 11.93 0.04
C ARG A 106 19.24 11.32 -0.51
N HIS A 107 19.92 10.49 0.31
CA HIS A 107 21.13 9.76 -0.11
C HIS A 107 20.87 8.89 -1.36
N LEU A 108 19.73 8.18 -1.40
CA LEU A 108 19.35 7.40 -2.58
C LEU A 108 19.18 8.27 -3.83
N VAL A 109 18.44 9.38 -3.72
CA VAL A 109 18.23 10.31 -4.86
C VAL A 109 19.55 10.89 -5.33
N GLU A 110 20.42 11.34 -4.43
CA GLU A 110 21.74 11.90 -4.75
C GLU A 110 22.63 10.91 -5.48
N ARG A 111 22.65 9.65 -5.01
CA ARG A 111 23.55 8.61 -5.55
C ARG A 111 23.03 7.97 -6.83
N THR A 112 21.71 7.88 -7.00
CA THR A 112 21.12 7.16 -8.14
C THR A 112 20.49 8.07 -9.17
N ARG A 113 20.19 9.32 -8.82
CA ARG A 113 19.41 10.26 -9.65
C ARG A 113 18.00 9.76 -9.97
N LEU A 114 17.50 8.80 -9.20
CA LEU A 114 16.16 8.23 -9.31
C LEU A 114 15.28 8.71 -8.17
N GLY A 115 13.96 8.68 -8.36
CA GLY A 115 13.00 8.94 -7.27
C GLY A 115 13.10 7.85 -6.19
N ALA A 116 13.22 8.26 -4.93
CA ALA A 116 13.31 7.36 -3.79
C ALA A 116 12.02 7.39 -2.96
N HIS A 117 11.67 6.26 -2.36
CA HIS A 117 10.44 6.11 -1.60
C HIS A 117 10.59 5.11 -0.45
N LEU A 118 9.73 5.29 0.55
CA LEU A 118 9.58 4.44 1.72
C LEU A 118 8.15 3.92 1.78
N ALA A 119 7.97 2.64 2.08
CA ALA A 119 6.66 2.06 2.34
C ALA A 119 6.68 1.12 3.55
N ILE A 120 5.51 0.91 4.12
CA ILE A 120 5.22 -0.06 5.17
C ILE A 120 4.19 -1.07 4.67
N LEU A 121 4.10 -2.21 5.33
CA LEU A 121 3.00 -3.15 5.13
C LEU A 121 1.86 -2.80 6.09
N ASP A 122 0.68 -2.54 5.54
CA ASP A 122 -0.51 -2.20 6.31
C ASP A 122 -1.74 -2.91 5.75
N HIS A 123 -2.38 -3.77 6.56
CA HIS A 123 -3.53 -4.57 6.16
C HIS A 123 -3.35 -5.33 4.82
N GLY A 124 -2.14 -5.84 4.57
CA GLY A 124 -1.80 -6.59 3.37
C GLY A 124 -1.39 -5.75 2.16
N ASP A 125 -1.50 -4.43 2.21
CA ASP A 125 -1.01 -3.52 1.16
C ASP A 125 0.38 -2.98 1.47
N ALA A 126 1.17 -2.73 0.45
CA ALA A 126 2.33 -1.86 0.56
C ALA A 126 1.87 -0.39 0.45
N VAL A 127 2.07 0.38 1.53
CA VAL A 127 1.60 1.77 1.65
C VAL A 127 2.80 2.72 1.63
N TYR A 128 2.86 3.61 0.64
CA TYR A 128 3.90 4.62 0.58
C TYR A 128 3.69 5.68 1.64
N ILE A 129 4.67 5.89 2.51
CA ILE A 129 4.60 6.87 3.61
C ILE A 129 5.55 8.07 3.42
N GLU A 130 6.57 7.93 2.56
CA GLU A 130 7.42 9.06 2.17
C GLU A 130 8.02 8.83 0.78
N ARG A 131 8.27 9.94 0.07
CA ARG A 131 8.95 9.96 -1.21
C ARG A 131 9.80 11.20 -1.38
N ILE A 132 10.88 11.09 -2.14
CA ILE A 132 11.66 12.22 -2.65
C ILE A 132 11.77 12.04 -4.16
N GLU A 133 11.32 13.05 -4.90
CA GLU A 133 11.38 13.04 -6.37
C GLU A 133 12.83 13.20 -6.86
N SER A 134 13.13 12.58 -7.98
CA SER A 134 14.39 12.85 -8.68
C SER A 134 14.35 14.19 -9.39
N PRO A 135 15.48 14.87 -9.56
CA PRO A 135 15.56 16.01 -10.47
C PRO A 135 15.40 15.51 -11.91
N GLY A 136 14.25 15.77 -12.53
CA GLY A 136 13.95 15.36 -13.92
C GLY A 136 12.48 15.50 -14.27
N PHE A 137 12.16 15.30 -15.55
CA PHE A 137 10.79 15.44 -16.06
C PHE A 137 9.93 14.19 -15.87
N ILE A 138 10.53 13.01 -15.61
CA ILE A 138 9.78 11.77 -15.44
C ILE A 138 9.37 11.65 -13.99
N LYS A 139 8.06 11.74 -13.76
CA LYS A 139 7.46 11.55 -12.44
C LYS A 139 6.79 10.20 -12.38
N MET A 140 7.14 9.41 -11.36
CA MET A 140 6.42 8.17 -11.06
C MET A 140 5.11 8.50 -10.35
N ASP A 141 4.07 7.74 -10.66
CA ASP A 141 2.76 7.85 -10.02
C ASP A 141 2.81 7.24 -8.60
N ILE A 142 3.57 7.91 -7.73
CA ILE A 142 3.74 7.54 -6.31
C ILE A 142 3.39 8.76 -5.47
N TRP A 143 2.53 8.59 -4.47
CA TRP A 143 2.20 9.63 -3.47
C TRP A 143 2.08 9.03 -2.08
N ASN A 144 2.22 9.85 -1.06
CA ASN A 144 2.08 9.41 0.32
C ASN A 144 0.63 8.98 0.61
N GLY A 145 0.47 7.76 1.13
CA GLY A 145 -0.82 7.10 1.32
C GLY A 145 -1.25 6.20 0.16
N ARG A 146 -0.50 6.17 -0.98
CA ARG A 146 -0.81 5.22 -2.05
C ARG A 146 -0.63 3.79 -1.56
N ARG A 147 -1.64 2.97 -1.82
CA ARG A 147 -1.66 1.53 -1.54
C ARG A 147 -1.44 0.76 -2.83
N VAL A 148 -0.60 -0.25 -2.79
CA VAL A 148 -0.32 -1.12 -3.95
C VAL A 148 -0.22 -2.57 -3.50
N ALA A 149 -0.62 -3.48 -4.39
CA ALA A 149 -0.47 -4.91 -4.17
C ALA A 149 1.01 -5.28 -4.03
N PRO A 150 1.44 -5.91 -2.92
CA PRO A 150 2.85 -6.10 -2.64
C PRO A 150 3.54 -7.09 -3.57
N GLN A 151 2.83 -8.04 -4.14
CA GLN A 151 3.41 -9.10 -4.96
C GLN A 151 3.94 -8.63 -6.32
N VAL A 152 3.50 -7.46 -6.82
CA VAL A 152 3.86 -6.95 -8.15
C VAL A 152 4.84 -5.78 -8.15
N THR A 153 5.25 -5.30 -6.97
CA THR A 153 6.17 -4.17 -6.84
C THR A 153 7.46 -4.56 -6.13
N ALA A 154 8.58 -3.92 -6.45
CA ALA A 154 9.83 -4.14 -5.72
C ALA A 154 9.66 -3.85 -4.22
N ILE A 155 9.02 -2.72 -3.89
CA ILE A 155 8.84 -2.31 -2.49
C ILE A 155 7.96 -3.29 -1.72
N GLY A 156 6.89 -3.78 -2.35
CA GLY A 156 6.00 -4.77 -1.76
C GLY A 156 6.69 -6.13 -1.56
N LYS A 157 7.42 -6.63 -2.58
CA LYS A 157 8.20 -7.88 -2.44
C LYS A 157 9.25 -7.77 -1.34
N ALA A 158 9.89 -6.60 -1.16
CA ALA A 158 10.82 -6.37 -0.05
C ALA A 158 10.13 -6.40 1.32
N LEU A 159 8.89 -5.92 1.43
CA LEU A 159 8.11 -5.96 2.67
C LEU A 159 7.71 -7.38 3.06
N ILE A 160 7.30 -8.20 2.09
CA ILE A 160 6.73 -9.52 2.37
C ILE A 160 7.75 -10.68 2.26
N CYS A 161 9.00 -10.43 1.85
CA CYS A 161 9.96 -11.52 1.59
C CYS A 161 10.39 -12.28 2.84
N HIS A 162 10.15 -11.77 4.05
CA HIS A 162 10.45 -12.43 5.32
C HIS A 162 9.23 -12.99 6.03
N LEU A 163 8.03 -12.79 5.49
CA LEU A 163 6.80 -13.38 6.02
C LEU A 163 6.76 -14.89 5.75
N GLU A 164 5.98 -15.58 6.57
CA GLU A 164 5.70 -16.99 6.38
C GLU A 164 4.85 -17.22 5.12
N ARG A 165 4.97 -18.41 4.55
CA ARG A 165 4.27 -18.74 3.29
C ARG A 165 2.75 -18.54 3.37
N GLN A 166 2.15 -18.87 4.52
CA GLN A 166 0.72 -18.74 4.73
C GLN A 166 0.30 -17.27 4.72
N GLU A 167 1.03 -16.39 5.40
CA GLU A 167 0.77 -14.94 5.42
C GLU A 167 0.85 -14.34 4.01
N VAL A 168 1.87 -14.74 3.23
CA VAL A 168 1.98 -14.32 1.82
C VAL A 168 0.77 -14.79 1.00
N GLN A 169 0.28 -16.00 1.23
CA GLN A 169 -0.90 -16.52 0.53
C GLN A 169 -2.17 -15.73 0.86
N GLU A 170 -2.37 -15.38 2.13
CA GLU A 170 -3.50 -14.58 2.60
C GLU A 170 -3.48 -13.16 1.99
N ILE A 171 -2.29 -12.51 1.96
CA ILE A 171 -2.10 -11.20 1.34
C ILE A 171 -2.45 -11.26 -0.16
N VAL A 172 -1.90 -12.21 -0.90
CA VAL A 172 -2.11 -12.33 -2.35
C VAL A 172 -3.56 -12.68 -2.68
N ALA A 173 -4.23 -13.49 -1.85
CA ALA A 173 -5.65 -13.81 -2.02
C ALA A 173 -6.53 -12.56 -1.92
N GLY A 174 -6.17 -11.59 -1.08
CA GLY A 174 -6.83 -10.29 -0.97
C GLY A 174 -6.56 -9.34 -2.14
N HIS A 175 -5.54 -9.61 -2.97
CA HIS A 175 -5.07 -8.74 -4.05
C HIS A 175 -4.97 -9.50 -5.38
N PRO A 176 -6.09 -9.76 -6.08
CA PRO A 176 -6.05 -10.42 -7.38
C PRO A 176 -5.13 -9.66 -8.36
N THR A 177 -4.13 -10.36 -8.89
CA THR A 177 -3.14 -9.75 -9.78
C THR A 177 -3.67 -9.70 -11.20
N THR A 178 -3.87 -8.50 -11.73
CA THR A 178 -4.06 -8.28 -13.17
C THR A 178 -2.69 -8.11 -13.81
N PRO A 179 -2.28 -8.94 -14.78
CA PRO A 179 -0.99 -8.81 -15.42
C PRO A 179 -0.87 -7.46 -16.15
N ALA A 180 0.14 -6.66 -15.84
CA ALA A 180 0.46 -5.43 -16.55
C ALA A 180 1.41 -5.68 -17.73
N SER A 181 2.17 -6.78 -17.68
CA SER A 181 3.08 -7.22 -18.72
C SER A 181 3.25 -8.73 -18.70
N SER A 182 4.00 -9.28 -19.68
CA SER A 182 4.41 -10.68 -19.70
C SER A 182 5.38 -11.06 -18.57
N LYS A 183 6.00 -10.06 -17.93
CA LYS A 183 6.93 -10.24 -16.81
C LYS A 183 6.21 -10.34 -15.47
N THR A 184 4.95 -9.87 -15.36
CA THR A 184 4.18 -9.90 -14.12
C THR A 184 4.12 -11.32 -13.55
N ILE A 185 4.48 -11.47 -12.27
CA ILE A 185 4.40 -12.75 -11.57
C ILE A 185 2.96 -13.00 -11.14
N THR A 186 2.30 -13.97 -11.78
CA THR A 186 0.89 -14.31 -11.53
C THR A 186 0.68 -15.62 -10.78
N SER A 187 1.74 -16.43 -10.64
CA SER A 187 1.63 -17.73 -9.96
C SER A 187 2.33 -17.73 -8.59
N MET A 188 1.67 -18.31 -7.60
CA MET A 188 2.20 -18.42 -6.24
C MET A 188 3.57 -19.12 -6.17
N PRO A 189 3.82 -20.24 -6.87
CA PRO A 189 5.15 -20.88 -6.85
C PRO A 189 6.26 -19.95 -7.34
N ARG A 190 6.03 -19.18 -8.41
CA ARG A 190 7.00 -18.21 -8.93
C ARG A 190 7.21 -17.06 -7.95
N LEU A 191 6.15 -16.56 -7.31
CA LEU A 191 6.25 -15.52 -6.29
C LEU A 191 7.10 -15.99 -5.11
N ILE A 192 6.83 -17.17 -4.55
CA ILE A 192 7.61 -17.72 -3.43
C ILE A 192 9.10 -17.90 -3.80
N ALA A 193 9.40 -18.34 -5.03
CA ALA A 193 10.77 -18.45 -5.51
C ALA A 193 11.46 -17.07 -5.62
N GLU A 194 10.75 -16.05 -6.10
CA GLU A 194 11.25 -14.67 -6.17
C GLU A 194 11.46 -14.07 -4.78
N LEU A 195 10.52 -14.29 -3.84
CA LEU A 195 10.68 -13.83 -2.45
C LEU A 195 11.87 -14.52 -1.76
N ALA A 196 12.10 -15.81 -2.00
CA ALA A 196 13.28 -16.52 -1.51
C ALA A 196 14.59 -15.94 -2.11
N THR A 197 14.57 -15.56 -3.38
CA THR A 197 15.69 -14.90 -4.04
C THR A 197 15.92 -13.50 -3.47
N THR A 198 14.84 -12.71 -3.26
CA THR A 198 14.87 -11.41 -2.61
C THR A 198 15.49 -11.50 -1.21
N ARG A 199 15.09 -12.49 -0.41
CA ARG A 199 15.66 -12.74 0.93
C ARG A 199 17.15 -13.02 0.89
N ARG A 200 17.61 -13.85 -0.05
CA ARG A 200 19.05 -14.20 -0.18
C ARG A 200 19.90 -13.00 -0.65
N ARG A 201 19.46 -12.28 -1.69
CA ARG A 201 20.21 -11.15 -2.25
C ARG A 201 20.09 -9.86 -1.44
N GLY A 202 19.03 -9.75 -0.60
CA GLY A 202 18.77 -8.61 0.28
C GLY A 202 18.11 -7.41 -0.41
N TYR A 203 17.55 -7.59 -1.61
CA TYR A 203 16.75 -6.59 -2.32
C TYR A 203 15.78 -7.27 -3.29
N ALA A 204 14.71 -6.58 -3.62
CA ALA A 204 13.73 -6.97 -4.62
C ALA A 204 13.90 -6.12 -5.90
N ILE A 205 13.50 -6.66 -7.02
CA ILE A 205 13.39 -5.96 -8.30
C ILE A 205 11.94 -6.08 -8.79
N ASP A 206 11.41 -5.00 -9.33
CA ASP A 206 10.26 -4.99 -10.21
C ASP A 206 10.80 -4.60 -11.60
N ASP A 207 10.81 -5.55 -12.53
CA ASP A 207 11.25 -5.35 -13.91
C ASP A 207 10.03 -5.36 -14.82
N GLU A 208 9.33 -4.23 -14.89
CA GLU A 208 8.10 -4.06 -15.66
C GLU A 208 6.93 -4.98 -15.21
N GLU A 209 6.97 -5.46 -13.96
CA GLU A 209 5.92 -6.33 -13.42
C GLU A 209 4.65 -5.54 -13.09
N HIS A 210 4.83 -4.34 -12.51
CA HIS A 210 3.74 -3.44 -12.13
C HIS A 210 3.29 -2.53 -13.29
N ALA A 211 4.24 -2.06 -14.10
CA ALA A 211 3.96 -1.19 -15.24
C ALA A 211 5.05 -1.33 -16.31
N VAL A 212 4.64 -1.44 -17.59
CA VAL A 212 5.56 -1.48 -18.73
C VAL A 212 6.43 -0.22 -18.77
N GLY A 213 7.72 -0.38 -19.03
CA GLY A 213 8.71 0.71 -19.10
C GLY A 213 9.22 1.19 -17.75
N VAL A 214 8.72 0.64 -16.63
CA VAL A 214 9.12 1.00 -15.26
C VAL A 214 9.96 -0.12 -14.66
N ARG A 215 11.04 0.27 -13.98
CA ARG A 215 11.89 -0.65 -13.23
C ARG A 215 12.16 -0.08 -11.85
N CYS A 216 12.05 -0.92 -10.81
CA CYS A 216 12.24 -0.52 -9.43
C CYS A 216 13.17 -1.47 -8.69
N VAL A 217 13.87 -0.94 -7.69
CA VAL A 217 14.68 -1.72 -6.75
C VAL A 217 14.32 -1.29 -5.34
N ALA A 218 14.10 -2.24 -4.44
CA ALA A 218 13.81 -1.94 -3.04
C ALA A 218 14.46 -2.98 -2.12
N ALA A 219 14.75 -2.58 -0.89
CA ALA A 219 15.32 -3.44 0.13
C ALA A 219 14.55 -3.33 1.46
N PRO A 220 14.44 -4.43 2.21
CA PRO A 220 13.76 -4.43 3.50
C PRO A 220 14.57 -3.67 4.55
N VAL A 221 13.85 -3.00 5.46
CA VAL A 221 14.38 -2.31 6.63
C VAL A 221 13.89 -3.05 7.87
N PHE A 222 14.83 -3.42 8.74
CA PHE A 222 14.59 -4.24 9.91
C PHE A 222 14.60 -3.41 11.19
N ALA A 223 13.71 -3.73 12.12
CA ALA A 223 13.75 -3.25 13.49
C ALA A 223 14.70 -4.10 14.37
N ALA A 224 14.86 -3.71 15.63
CA ALA A 224 15.61 -4.48 16.63
C ALA A 224 15.05 -5.90 16.86
N SER A 225 13.74 -6.09 16.65
CA SER A 225 13.06 -7.40 16.67
C SER A 225 13.45 -8.34 15.52
N ARG A 226 14.21 -7.85 14.52
CA ARG A 226 14.53 -8.51 13.24
C ARG A 226 13.34 -8.66 12.28
N GLU A 227 12.22 -8.04 12.60
CA GLU A 227 11.07 -7.96 11.70
C GLU A 227 11.28 -6.87 10.66
N VAL A 228 10.69 -7.05 9.46
CA VAL A 228 10.65 -6.02 8.43
C VAL A 228 9.58 -5.01 8.81
N VAL A 229 10.00 -3.80 9.15
CA VAL A 229 9.09 -2.70 9.53
C VAL A 229 8.81 -1.73 8.40
N ALA A 230 9.66 -1.73 7.38
CA ALA A 230 9.52 -0.90 6.18
C ALA A 230 10.32 -1.49 5.03
N ALA A 231 10.15 -0.92 3.84
CA ALA A 231 11.06 -1.08 2.72
C ALA A 231 11.41 0.29 2.14
N ILE A 232 12.66 0.44 1.68
CA ILE A 232 13.14 1.64 1.02
C ILE A 232 13.60 1.28 -0.39
N GLY A 233 13.31 2.14 -1.36
CA GLY A 233 13.64 1.82 -2.75
C GLY A 233 13.72 3.03 -3.67
N VAL A 234 14.03 2.74 -4.92
CA VAL A 234 14.07 3.70 -6.01
C VAL A 234 13.29 3.19 -7.21
N SER A 235 12.74 4.12 -7.98
CA SER A 235 11.99 3.85 -9.20
C SER A 235 12.50 4.72 -10.35
N GLY A 236 12.55 4.14 -11.53
CA GLY A 236 12.91 4.82 -12.76
C GLY A 236 12.35 4.12 -13.99
N THR A 237 12.65 4.63 -15.17
CA THR A 237 12.37 3.93 -16.40
C THR A 237 13.41 2.81 -16.64
N VAL A 238 13.09 1.84 -17.50
CA VAL A 238 14.03 0.79 -17.91
C VAL A 238 15.31 1.39 -18.49
N SER A 239 15.24 2.53 -19.20
CA SER A 239 16.42 3.22 -19.71
C SER A 239 17.27 3.87 -18.62
N GLN A 240 16.67 4.41 -17.57
CA GLN A 240 17.39 4.97 -16.41
C GLN A 240 17.99 3.86 -15.54
N LEU A 241 17.31 2.75 -15.38
CA LEU A 241 17.73 1.55 -14.66
C LEU A 241 18.11 0.45 -15.66
N SER A 242 19.07 0.73 -16.55
CA SER A 242 19.56 -0.25 -17.52
C SER A 242 20.17 -1.49 -16.85
N ASP A 243 20.26 -2.60 -17.58
CA ASP A 243 20.82 -3.86 -17.06
C ASP A 243 22.26 -3.71 -16.55
N THR A 244 23.04 -2.80 -17.14
CA THR A 244 24.40 -2.47 -16.70
C THR A 244 24.45 -1.63 -15.43
N TYR A 245 23.46 -0.78 -15.20
CA TYR A 245 23.40 0.11 -14.02
C TYR A 245 22.65 -0.52 -12.83
N LEU A 246 21.72 -1.41 -13.09
CA LEU A 246 20.88 -2.07 -12.09
C LEU A 246 21.67 -2.71 -10.93
N PRO A 247 22.79 -3.46 -11.15
CA PRO A 247 23.54 -4.07 -10.05
C PRO A 247 24.13 -3.02 -9.09
N SER A 248 24.63 -1.90 -9.64
CA SER A 248 25.17 -0.80 -8.84
C SER A 248 24.08 -0.15 -7.99
N VAL A 249 22.92 0.17 -8.58
CA VAL A 249 21.77 0.75 -7.87
C VAL A 249 21.27 -0.21 -6.80
N ALA A 250 21.14 -1.49 -7.10
CA ALA A 250 20.70 -2.51 -6.14
C ALA A 250 21.62 -2.58 -4.91
N ASN A 251 22.94 -2.47 -5.12
CA ASN A 251 23.90 -2.43 -4.01
C ASN A 251 23.76 -1.14 -3.17
N ILE A 252 23.54 0.03 -3.81
CA ILE A 252 23.31 1.30 -3.12
C ILE A 252 22.05 1.20 -2.27
N VAL A 253 20.93 0.72 -2.82
CA VAL A 253 19.65 0.56 -2.13
C VAL A 253 19.79 -0.39 -0.93
N ARG A 254 20.40 -1.57 -1.15
CA ARG A 254 20.63 -2.56 -0.09
C ARG A 254 21.50 -1.99 1.05
N THR A 255 22.59 -1.33 0.72
CA THR A 255 23.49 -0.75 1.71
C THR A 255 22.81 0.37 2.51
N THR A 256 21.99 1.19 1.85
CA THR A 256 21.20 2.25 2.50
C THR A 256 20.15 1.65 3.44
N ALA A 257 19.45 0.59 3.02
CA ALA A 257 18.49 -0.11 3.87
C ALA A 257 19.15 -0.73 5.12
N LEU A 258 20.35 -1.28 4.99
CA LEU A 258 21.11 -1.81 6.13
C LEU A 258 21.53 -0.70 7.11
N LYS A 259 21.96 0.47 6.62
CA LYS A 259 22.27 1.63 7.48
C LYS A 259 21.04 2.14 8.18
N PHE A 260 19.91 2.22 7.50
CA PHE A 260 18.63 2.60 8.08
C PHE A 260 18.18 1.59 9.15
N SER A 261 18.28 0.28 8.88
CA SER A 261 18.01 -0.78 9.86
C SER A 261 18.87 -0.64 11.10
N ALA A 262 20.16 -0.41 10.94
CA ALA A 262 21.09 -0.21 12.07
C ALA A 262 20.69 0.98 12.95
N GLN A 263 20.18 2.08 12.36
CA GLN A 263 19.66 3.23 13.09
C GLN A 263 18.41 2.88 13.90
N LEU A 264 17.61 1.92 13.45
CA LEU A 264 16.44 1.39 14.17
C LEU A 264 16.79 0.25 15.14
N GLY A 265 18.08 0.00 15.37
CA GLY A 265 18.56 -1.12 16.20
C GLY A 265 18.48 -2.49 15.50
N GLY A 266 18.09 -2.52 14.25
CA GLY A 266 17.98 -3.76 13.45
C GLY A 266 19.35 -4.29 13.05
N ARG A 267 19.53 -5.61 13.19
CA ARG A 267 20.68 -6.35 12.65
C ARG A 267 20.14 -7.46 11.76
N ARG A 268 20.74 -7.63 10.59
CA ARG A 268 20.44 -8.74 9.71
C ARG A 268 21.07 -10.03 10.24
#